data_825de5c5dbc7207fbb916b285a487e5e
#
_entry.id   825de5c5dbc7207fbb916b285a487e5e
#
_cell.length_a   1.000
_cell.length_b   1.000
_cell.length_c   1.000
_cell.angle_alpha   90.00
_cell.angle_beta   90.00
_cell.angle_gamma   90.00
#
_symmetry.space_group_name_H-M   'P 1'
#
loop_
_entity.id
_entity.type
_entity.pdbx_description
1 polymer ?
#
loop_
_entity_poly.entity_id
_entity_poly.type
_entity_poly.pdbx_seq_one_letter_code
_entity_poly.pdbx_strand_id
1 'polypeptide(L)'
;MNKQSMLLPLALVALFCGLVFSSCKEAQKQTPADIHHLSGTEWADSTGTFTLHFNSPEEVQLRLNYAGSPMGEMKYNIACHLSGDTVYIEDYKKTTPFARITILKGFKGVVAGTSLVASFVTSDAKVEAGATFPTFTEVPLEEVIFSKK
;
A
#
# COMPACT_ATOMS: atom_id res chain seq x y z
N MET A 1 -3.54 75.39 23.52
CA MET A 1 -3.79 74.74 22.22
C MET A 1 -2.77 73.66 22.10
N ASN A 2 -3.15 72.46 22.52
CA ASN A 2 -2.25 71.27 22.57
C ASN A 2 -2.42 70.41 21.29
N LYS A 3 -1.39 70.47 20.45
CA LYS A 3 -1.18 69.55 19.34
C LYS A 3 -0.24 68.42 19.77
N GLN A 4 -0.67 67.61 20.67
CA GLN A 4 0.07 66.35 21.00
C GLN A 4 -0.95 65.30 21.46
N SER A 5 -1.49 64.55 20.54
CA SER A 5 -2.07 63.22 20.81
C SER A 5 -2.71 62.61 19.57
N MET A 6 -1.93 62.44 18.50
CA MET A 6 -2.45 61.68 17.36
C MET A 6 -1.40 60.81 16.65
N LEU A 7 -0.32 60.43 17.35
CA LEU A 7 0.72 59.59 16.76
C LEU A 7 0.95 58.25 17.47
N LEU A 8 0.15 57.92 18.47
CA LEU A 8 0.34 56.67 19.22
C LEU A 8 -0.46 55.46 18.74
N PRO A 9 -1.55 55.57 17.97
CA PRO A 9 -2.23 54.32 17.54
C PRO A 9 -1.64 53.67 16.28
N LEU A 10 -0.79 54.37 15.50
CA LEU A 10 -0.26 53.76 14.27
C LEU A 10 0.92 52.81 14.49
N ALA A 11 1.66 53.00 15.57
CA ALA A 11 2.80 52.11 15.88
C ALA A 11 2.38 50.77 16.46
N LEU A 12 1.20 50.66 17.08
CA LEU A 12 0.72 49.42 17.70
C LEU A 12 0.08 48.49 16.67
N VAL A 13 -0.44 48.99 15.55
CA VAL A 13 -1.03 48.19 14.49
C VAL A 13 0.04 47.51 13.62
N ALA A 14 1.22 48.15 13.49
CA ALA A 14 2.31 47.54 12.74
C ALA A 14 2.99 46.36 13.46
N LEU A 15 2.91 46.33 14.81
CA LEU A 15 3.51 45.24 15.59
C LEU A 15 2.65 44.00 15.64
N PHE A 16 1.34 44.08 15.39
CA PHE A 16 0.43 42.95 15.40
C PHE A 16 0.37 42.20 14.05
N CYS A 17 0.74 42.87 12.94
CA CYS A 17 0.79 42.19 11.63
C CYS A 17 2.03 41.32 11.41
N GLY A 18 3.06 41.45 12.26
CA GLY A 18 4.31 40.70 12.13
C GLY A 18 4.29 39.28 12.72
N LEU A 19 3.26 38.90 13.47
CA LEU A 19 3.23 37.63 14.19
C LEU A 19 2.30 36.57 13.60
N VAL A 20 1.62 36.85 12.50
CA VAL A 20 0.64 35.92 11.90
C VAL A 20 1.22 35.12 10.73
N PHE A 21 2.45 35.39 10.29
CA PHE A 21 3.08 34.68 9.17
C PHE A 21 4.14 33.65 9.56
N SER A 22 4.24 33.28 10.83
CA SER A 22 5.13 32.19 11.28
C SER A 22 4.40 30.87 11.48
N SER A 23 3.25 30.66 10.86
CA SER A 23 2.65 29.34 10.77
C SER A 23 2.61 28.88 9.32
N CYS A 24 3.74 28.97 8.61
CA CYS A 24 4.04 27.97 7.62
C CYS A 24 4.17 26.67 8.42
N LYS A 25 3.09 25.87 8.44
CA LYS A 25 3.23 24.45 8.60
C LYS A 25 4.29 24.06 7.58
N GLU A 26 5.50 23.78 8.05
CA GLU A 26 6.38 22.91 7.31
C GLU A 26 5.50 21.71 6.96
N ALA A 27 5.15 21.61 5.69
CA ALA A 27 4.68 20.36 5.16
C ALA A 27 5.72 19.36 5.65
N GLN A 28 5.35 18.49 6.58
CA GLN A 28 6.22 17.43 7.02
C GLN A 28 6.64 16.75 5.74
N LYS A 29 7.89 17.00 5.34
CA LYS A 29 8.55 16.28 4.27
C LYS A 29 8.52 14.86 4.80
N GLN A 30 7.52 14.09 4.38
CA GLN A 30 7.42 12.69 4.70
C GLN A 30 8.75 12.12 4.25
N THR A 31 9.61 11.81 5.20
CA THR A 31 10.87 11.14 4.93
C THR A 31 10.48 9.94 4.08
N PRO A 32 11.04 9.75 2.86
CA PRO A 32 10.74 8.58 2.07
C PRO A 32 10.88 7.39 3.01
N ALA A 33 9.82 6.59 3.16
CA ALA A 33 9.88 5.40 3.99
C ALA A 33 11.13 4.66 3.54
N ASP A 34 12.01 4.37 4.49
CA ASP A 34 13.33 3.80 4.18
C ASP A 34 13.07 2.35 3.76
N ILE A 35 12.84 2.17 2.46
CA ILE A 35 12.34 0.93 1.85
C ILE A 35 13.39 -0.18 1.95
N HIS A 36 14.63 0.19 2.26
CA HIS A 36 15.69 -0.76 2.59
C HIS A 36 15.33 -1.66 3.78
N HIS A 37 14.28 -1.32 4.55
CA HIS A 37 13.79 -2.11 5.69
C HIS A 37 12.61 -3.03 5.39
N LEU A 38 12.21 -3.25 4.14
CA LEU A 38 11.17 -4.26 3.83
C LEU A 38 11.68 -5.69 3.99
N SER A 39 12.97 -5.94 3.73
CA SER A 39 13.57 -7.27 3.91
C SER A 39 13.31 -7.83 5.31
N GLY A 40 12.84 -9.07 5.37
CA GLY A 40 12.49 -9.76 6.61
C GLY A 40 11.16 -9.31 7.23
N THR A 41 10.39 -8.46 6.55
CA THR A 41 9.08 -8.03 7.05
C THR A 41 7.94 -8.84 6.46
N GLU A 42 6.87 -8.97 7.23
CA GLU A 42 5.63 -9.64 6.81
C GLU A 42 4.46 -8.64 6.88
N TRP A 43 3.62 -8.68 5.85
CA TRP A 43 2.46 -7.80 5.69
C TRP A 43 1.25 -8.63 5.32
N ALA A 44 0.13 -8.45 6.02
CA ALA A 44 -1.10 -9.19 5.73
C ALA A 44 -2.29 -8.24 5.54
N ASP A 45 -3.18 -8.63 4.64
CA ASP A 45 -4.48 -7.97 4.50
C ASP A 45 -5.37 -8.28 5.71
N SER A 46 -6.44 -7.50 5.89
CA SER A 46 -7.33 -7.63 7.05
C SER A 46 -8.06 -8.98 7.14
N THR A 47 -8.19 -9.68 6.01
CA THR A 47 -8.84 -11.01 5.96
C THR A 47 -7.87 -12.15 6.20
N GLY A 48 -6.56 -11.89 6.10
CA GLY A 48 -5.51 -12.91 6.14
C GLY A 48 -5.48 -13.81 4.89
N THR A 49 -6.19 -13.41 3.83
CA THR A 49 -6.17 -14.12 2.55
C THR A 49 -4.85 -13.94 1.84
N PHE A 50 -4.31 -12.73 1.86
CA PHE A 50 -3.04 -12.37 1.23
C PHE A 50 -2.01 -12.01 2.29
N THR A 51 -0.85 -12.64 2.23
CA THR A 51 0.30 -12.27 3.05
C THR A 51 1.51 -12.11 2.17
N LEU A 52 2.22 -10.99 2.32
CA LEU A 52 3.47 -10.68 1.65
C LEU A 52 4.62 -10.81 2.65
N HIS A 53 5.56 -11.68 2.39
CA HIS A 53 6.80 -11.79 3.17
C HIS A 53 7.98 -11.42 2.28
N PHE A 54 8.62 -10.28 2.56
CA PHE A 54 9.75 -9.79 1.77
C PHE A 54 11.04 -10.54 2.21
N ASN A 55 11.47 -11.50 1.40
CA ASN A 55 12.71 -12.24 1.65
C ASN A 55 13.94 -11.36 1.43
N SER A 56 13.87 -10.48 0.42
CA SER A 56 14.91 -9.52 0.04
C SER A 56 14.29 -8.30 -0.63
N PRO A 57 15.06 -7.26 -1.00
CA PRO A 57 14.55 -6.13 -1.79
C PRO A 57 14.02 -6.52 -3.18
N GLU A 58 14.39 -7.70 -3.68
CA GLU A 58 14.10 -8.16 -5.03
C GLU A 58 13.18 -9.38 -5.07
N GLU A 59 12.83 -9.96 -3.91
CA GLU A 59 11.99 -11.15 -3.82
C GLU A 59 10.98 -11.05 -2.68
N VAL A 60 9.73 -11.31 -3.00
CA VAL A 60 8.62 -11.45 -2.05
C VAL A 60 8.01 -12.84 -2.15
N GLN A 61 7.72 -13.45 -1.01
CA GLN A 61 6.88 -14.63 -0.93
C GLN A 61 5.44 -14.20 -0.71
N LEU A 62 4.61 -14.39 -1.74
CA LEU A 62 3.16 -14.25 -1.63
C LEU A 62 2.59 -15.54 -1.04
N ARG A 63 1.85 -15.43 0.05
CA ARG A 63 1.10 -16.52 0.66
C ARG A 63 -0.39 -16.26 0.49
N LEU A 64 -1.10 -17.23 -0.02
CA LEU A 64 -2.54 -17.22 -0.19
C LEU A 64 -3.19 -18.23 0.74
N ASN A 65 -4.13 -17.77 1.54
CA ASN A 65 -4.89 -18.61 2.47
C ASN A 65 -6.39 -18.33 2.30
N TYR A 66 -7.02 -19.07 1.40
CA TYR A 66 -8.47 -18.96 1.22
C TYR A 66 -9.19 -19.74 2.30
N ALA A 67 -10.04 -19.06 3.08
CA ALA A 67 -10.85 -19.68 4.12
C ALA A 67 -11.68 -20.83 3.53
N GLY A 68 -11.56 -22.01 4.13
CA GLY A 68 -12.27 -23.22 3.67
C GLY A 68 -11.63 -23.92 2.46
N SER A 69 -10.48 -23.48 1.97
CA SER A 69 -9.76 -24.17 0.92
C SER A 69 -9.17 -25.48 1.43
N PRO A 70 -9.44 -26.63 0.79
CA PRO A 70 -8.83 -27.90 1.14
C PRO A 70 -7.34 -27.96 0.81
N MET A 71 -6.83 -26.98 0.02
CA MET A 71 -5.43 -26.93 -0.41
C MET A 71 -4.51 -26.27 0.64
N GLY A 72 -5.07 -25.71 1.73
CA GLY A 72 -4.31 -25.00 2.73
C GLY A 72 -3.65 -23.72 2.19
N GLU A 73 -2.54 -23.30 2.82
CA GLU A 73 -1.75 -22.15 2.43
C GLU A 73 -0.93 -22.46 1.17
N MET A 74 -1.04 -21.62 0.16
CA MET A 74 -0.22 -21.67 -1.06
C MET A 74 0.85 -20.59 -1.02
N LYS A 75 2.08 -20.93 -1.42
CA LYS A 75 3.25 -20.03 -1.37
C LYS A 75 3.87 -19.88 -2.75
N TYR A 76 4.16 -18.63 -3.12
CA TYR A 76 4.77 -18.28 -4.38
C TYR A 76 5.89 -17.26 -4.15
N ASN A 77 7.12 -17.59 -4.56
CA ASN A 77 8.21 -16.62 -4.57
C ASN A 77 8.17 -15.88 -5.89
N ILE A 78 8.09 -14.56 -5.82
CA ILE A 78 7.88 -13.69 -6.97
C ILE A 78 8.90 -12.57 -6.90
N ALA A 79 9.48 -12.20 -8.03
CA ALA A 79 10.37 -11.05 -8.10
C ALA A 79 9.62 -9.75 -7.83
N CYS A 80 10.27 -8.84 -7.15
CA CYS A 80 9.74 -7.51 -6.88
C CYS A 80 10.83 -6.45 -7.04
N HIS A 81 10.43 -5.20 -7.15
CA HIS A 81 11.34 -4.07 -7.10
C HIS A 81 10.68 -2.88 -6.43
N LEU A 82 11.51 -1.99 -5.96
CA LEU A 82 11.11 -0.80 -5.21
C LEU A 82 11.45 0.46 -6.01
N SER A 83 10.55 1.41 -6.02
CA SER A 83 10.76 2.72 -6.61
C SER A 83 10.16 3.80 -5.69
N GLY A 84 11.04 4.51 -4.98
CA GLY A 84 10.59 5.43 -3.93
C GLY A 84 9.86 4.69 -2.81
N ASP A 85 8.64 5.05 -2.52
CA ASP A 85 7.74 4.41 -1.54
C ASP A 85 6.86 3.30 -2.14
N THR A 86 7.07 2.99 -3.41
CA THR A 86 6.21 2.08 -4.17
C THR A 86 6.89 0.74 -4.41
N VAL A 87 6.16 -0.32 -4.10
CA VAL A 87 6.52 -1.73 -4.34
C VAL A 87 5.81 -2.18 -5.60
N TYR A 88 6.56 -2.77 -6.53
CA TYR A 88 6.05 -3.47 -7.69
C TYR A 88 6.40 -4.95 -7.57
N ILE A 89 5.42 -5.82 -7.73
CA ILE A 89 5.62 -7.27 -7.76
C ILE A 89 5.31 -7.73 -9.18
N GLU A 90 6.15 -8.58 -9.73
CA GLU A 90 5.98 -9.09 -11.09
C GLU A 90 4.72 -9.94 -11.22
N ASP A 91 4.20 -9.98 -12.43
CA ASP A 91 3.04 -10.82 -12.77
C ASP A 91 3.37 -12.30 -12.55
N TYR A 92 2.50 -13.00 -11.86
CA TYR A 92 2.65 -14.44 -11.63
C TYR A 92 1.39 -15.20 -12.04
N LYS A 93 1.56 -16.14 -12.95
CA LYS A 93 0.51 -17.05 -13.43
C LYS A 93 0.89 -18.50 -13.20
N LYS A 94 -0.05 -19.26 -12.70
CA LYS A 94 0.10 -20.70 -12.55
C LYS A 94 -0.63 -21.43 -13.68
N THR A 95 0.08 -22.30 -14.38
CA THR A 95 -0.51 -23.18 -15.39
C THR A 95 -0.80 -24.51 -14.75
N THR A 96 -2.03 -24.96 -14.89
CA THR A 96 -2.48 -26.31 -14.53
C THR A 96 -2.90 -27.04 -15.81
N PRO A 97 -3.10 -28.37 -15.80
CA PRO A 97 -3.62 -29.10 -16.96
C PRO A 97 -4.96 -28.58 -17.49
N PHE A 98 -5.74 -27.89 -16.65
CA PHE A 98 -7.11 -27.49 -16.97
C PHE A 98 -7.29 -25.98 -17.12
N ALA A 99 -6.36 -25.17 -16.58
CA ALA A 99 -6.50 -23.71 -16.60
C ALA A 99 -5.18 -22.99 -16.44
N ARG A 100 -5.14 -21.76 -16.94
CA ARG A 100 -4.10 -20.78 -16.61
C ARG A 100 -4.68 -19.78 -15.62
N ILE A 101 -4.15 -19.78 -14.41
CA ILE A 101 -4.68 -19.02 -13.27
C ILE A 101 -3.77 -17.82 -13.03
N THR A 102 -4.33 -16.62 -13.04
CA THR A 102 -3.62 -15.42 -12.63
C THR A 102 -3.58 -15.36 -11.10
N ILE A 103 -2.41 -15.58 -10.54
CA ILE A 103 -2.19 -15.48 -9.08
C ILE A 103 -2.05 -14.02 -8.69
N LEU A 104 -1.24 -13.26 -9.45
CA LEU A 104 -1.00 -11.84 -9.24
C LEU A 104 -0.69 -11.19 -10.59
N LYS A 105 -1.25 -10.00 -10.84
CA LYS A 105 -0.98 -9.23 -12.04
C LYS A 105 -1.09 -7.72 -11.74
N GLY A 106 -0.11 -6.97 -12.23
CA GLY A 106 -0.10 -5.52 -12.12
C GLY A 106 -0.05 -4.99 -10.68
N PHE A 107 0.64 -5.70 -9.77
CA PHE A 107 0.72 -5.28 -8.38
C PHE A 107 1.51 -3.98 -8.25
N LYS A 108 0.87 -3.01 -7.63
CA LYS A 108 1.47 -1.74 -7.25
C LYS A 108 1.01 -1.39 -5.84
N GLY A 109 1.95 -1.32 -4.89
CA GLY A 109 1.67 -1.00 -3.50
C GLY A 109 2.47 0.19 -3.01
N VAL A 110 1.85 1.10 -2.27
CA VAL A 110 2.51 2.25 -1.66
C VAL A 110 2.66 1.99 -0.17
N VAL A 111 3.90 2.09 0.32
CA VAL A 111 4.23 1.91 1.74
C VAL A 111 4.10 3.24 2.47
N ALA A 112 3.32 3.26 3.54
CA ALA A 112 3.15 4.41 4.42
C ALA A 112 3.20 3.96 5.88
N GLY A 113 4.37 4.07 6.52
CA GLY A 113 4.58 3.62 7.88
C GLY A 113 4.40 2.11 8.04
N THR A 114 3.37 1.69 8.78
CA THR A 114 3.03 0.28 9.03
C THR A 114 1.93 -0.25 8.09
N SER A 115 1.55 0.54 7.10
CA SER A 115 0.53 0.17 6.10
C SER A 115 1.14 0.14 4.70
N LEU A 116 0.69 -0.80 3.88
CA LEU A 116 0.95 -0.88 2.46
C LEU A 116 -0.41 -0.95 1.75
N VAL A 117 -0.70 0.04 0.91
CA VAL A 117 -1.96 0.10 0.15
C VAL A 117 -1.66 -0.30 -1.28
N ALA A 118 -2.32 -1.35 -1.75
CA ALA A 118 -2.02 -1.92 -3.06
C ALA A 118 -3.25 -2.15 -3.92
N SER A 119 -3.04 -2.08 -5.24
CA SER A 119 -3.99 -2.50 -6.26
C SER A 119 -3.36 -3.57 -7.12
N PHE A 120 -4.12 -4.60 -7.47
CA PHE A 120 -3.67 -5.72 -8.30
C PHE A 120 -4.84 -6.52 -8.85
N VAL A 121 -4.58 -7.41 -9.79
CA VAL A 121 -5.56 -8.38 -10.32
C VAL A 121 -5.18 -9.78 -9.84
N THR A 122 -6.17 -10.54 -9.40
CA THR A 122 -6.04 -11.96 -9.06
C THR A 122 -7.17 -12.75 -9.73
N SER A 123 -7.15 -14.07 -9.63
CA SER A 123 -8.25 -14.90 -10.11
C SER A 123 -9.14 -15.33 -8.96
N ASP A 124 -10.44 -15.21 -9.16
CA ASP A 124 -11.46 -15.85 -8.35
C ASP A 124 -11.89 -17.16 -8.97
N ALA A 125 -12.11 -18.17 -8.14
CA ALA A 125 -12.50 -19.51 -8.55
C ALA A 125 -13.99 -19.73 -8.27
N LYS A 126 -14.77 -20.04 -9.29
CA LYS A 126 -16.19 -20.35 -9.17
C LYS A 126 -16.47 -21.78 -9.64
N VAL A 127 -17.11 -22.56 -8.80
CA VAL A 127 -17.62 -23.88 -9.17
C VAL A 127 -19.11 -23.76 -9.47
N GLU A 128 -19.49 -23.99 -10.71
CA GLU A 128 -20.89 -24.03 -11.10
C GLU A 128 -21.54 -25.38 -10.75
N ALA A 129 -22.85 -25.37 -10.48
CA ALA A 129 -23.58 -26.56 -10.14
C ALA A 129 -23.47 -27.59 -11.27
N GLY A 130 -22.93 -28.77 -10.96
CA GLY A 130 -22.71 -29.86 -11.93
C GLY A 130 -21.39 -29.79 -12.70
N ALA A 131 -20.58 -28.76 -12.48
CA ALA A 131 -19.25 -28.66 -13.09
C ALA A 131 -18.23 -29.52 -12.32
N THR A 132 -17.38 -30.25 -13.05
CA THR A 132 -16.30 -31.06 -12.46
C THR A 132 -15.08 -30.21 -12.07
N PHE A 133 -14.90 -29.06 -12.71
CA PHE A 133 -13.75 -28.16 -12.51
C PHE A 133 -14.21 -26.71 -12.29
N PRO A 134 -13.47 -25.94 -11.47
CA PRO A 134 -13.74 -24.53 -11.28
C PRO A 134 -13.41 -23.73 -12.54
N THR A 135 -14.17 -22.68 -12.79
CA THR A 135 -13.81 -21.60 -13.73
C THR A 135 -13.06 -20.52 -12.96
N PHE A 136 -12.06 -19.91 -13.61
CA PHE A 136 -11.26 -18.83 -13.03
C PHE A 136 -11.52 -17.53 -13.78
N THR A 137 -11.88 -16.48 -13.06
CA THR A 137 -12.12 -15.14 -13.60
C THR A 137 -11.17 -14.15 -12.99
N GLU A 138 -10.51 -13.34 -13.80
CA GLU A 138 -9.67 -12.23 -13.29
C GLU A 138 -10.55 -11.18 -12.60
N VAL A 139 -10.18 -10.84 -11.36
CA VAL A 139 -10.87 -9.84 -10.53
C VAL A 139 -9.87 -8.78 -10.12
N PRO A 140 -10.10 -7.49 -10.46
CA PRO A 140 -9.30 -6.40 -9.95
C PRO A 140 -9.63 -6.15 -8.48
N LEU A 141 -8.60 -5.96 -7.68
CA LEU A 141 -8.67 -5.55 -6.28
C LEU A 141 -8.02 -4.17 -6.15
N GLU A 142 -8.77 -3.22 -5.65
CA GLU A 142 -8.35 -1.83 -5.47
C GLU A 142 -8.23 -1.52 -3.98
N GLU A 143 -7.21 -0.71 -3.62
CA GLU A 143 -7.01 -0.22 -2.27
C GLU A 143 -6.95 -1.30 -1.18
N VAL A 144 -6.37 -2.45 -1.49
CA VAL A 144 -6.14 -3.51 -0.49
C VAL A 144 -5.11 -3.03 0.53
N ILE A 145 -5.50 -2.97 1.79
CA ILE A 145 -4.63 -2.51 2.86
C ILE A 145 -3.96 -3.72 3.52
N PHE A 146 -2.64 -3.74 3.44
CA PHE A 146 -1.80 -4.67 4.18
C PHE A 146 -1.23 -3.97 5.40
N SER A 147 -1.28 -4.61 6.55
CA SER A 147 -0.68 -4.14 7.80
C SER A 147 0.57 -4.96 8.09
N LYS A 148 1.63 -4.27 8.55
CA LYS A 148 2.87 -4.92 9.00
C LYS A 148 2.58 -5.74 10.25
N LYS A 149 3.04 -6.98 10.26
CA LYS A 149 2.98 -7.88 11.41
C LYS A 149 4.17 -7.78 12.32
#